data_946f2d1991d7cb8dbd5f1bd0ff772e77
#
_entry.id   946f2d1991d7cb8dbd5f1bd0ff772e77
#
_cell.length_a   1.000
_cell.length_b   1.000
_cell.length_c   1.000
_cell.angle_alpha   90.00
_cell.angle_beta   90.00
_cell.angle_gamma   90.00
#
_symmetry.space_group_name_H-M   'P 1'
#
loop_
_entity.id
_entity.type
_entity.pdbx_description
1 polymer ?
#
loop_
_entity_poly.entity_id
_entity_poly.type
_entity_poly.pdbx_seq_one_letter_code
_entity_poly.pdbx_strand_id
1 'polypeptide(L)'
;IDVDAQDALRIESQRRSSANISSGDDNEMDRLSVMEELGAQFIITGQVSSMTAAYKTRDGKGYYDGSVSYTLKVINPKNGTLIGTKTFQHSGLTGGTGGNKEEAIANTIKSAVYSMRDFVDEYFKMEGTILEVNSEKKGKAEEVYINLGSMNGVKEAQKFTVYAIREVAGREAKKEIGRLTVKAVEGDDISL
;
A
#
# COMPACT_ATOMS: atom_id res chain seq x y z
N ILE A 1 -0.86 -13.03 -3.70
CA ILE A 1 -2.15 -13.72 -3.46
C ILE A 1 -2.51 -14.45 -4.74
N ASP A 2 -2.82 -15.74 -4.63
CA ASP A 2 -3.19 -16.60 -5.76
C ASP A 2 -4.58 -16.18 -6.29
N VAL A 3 -4.66 -15.83 -7.57
CA VAL A 3 -5.90 -15.37 -8.21
C VAL A 3 -6.93 -16.51 -8.29
N ASP A 4 -6.47 -17.73 -8.49
CA ASP A 4 -7.35 -18.92 -8.57
C ASP A 4 -7.98 -19.23 -7.20
N ALA A 5 -7.22 -19.03 -6.11
CA ALA A 5 -7.74 -19.15 -4.75
C ALA A 5 -8.77 -18.05 -4.43
N GLN A 6 -8.57 -16.82 -4.92
CA GLN A 6 -9.56 -15.75 -4.78
C GLN A 6 -10.86 -16.06 -5.50
N ASP A 7 -10.79 -16.60 -6.71
CA ASP A 7 -11.99 -16.95 -7.47
C ASP A 7 -12.76 -18.13 -6.84
N ALA A 8 -12.06 -19.13 -6.31
CA ALA A 8 -12.67 -20.26 -5.61
C ALA A 8 -13.40 -19.80 -4.33
N LEU A 9 -12.79 -18.91 -3.53
CA LEU A 9 -13.40 -18.37 -2.33
C LEU A 9 -14.57 -17.42 -2.65
N ARG A 10 -14.47 -16.64 -3.73
CA ARG A 10 -15.59 -15.81 -4.20
C ARG A 10 -16.79 -16.64 -4.63
N ILE A 11 -16.56 -17.76 -5.33
CA ILE A 11 -17.63 -18.70 -5.75
C ILE A 11 -18.29 -19.33 -4.53
N GLU A 12 -17.51 -19.74 -3.53
CA GLU A 12 -18.04 -20.34 -2.29
C GLU A 12 -18.80 -19.30 -1.44
N SER A 13 -18.31 -18.07 -1.33
CA SER A 13 -19.00 -16.97 -0.66
C SER A 13 -20.32 -16.61 -1.37
N GLN A 14 -20.33 -16.56 -2.69
CA GLN A 14 -21.56 -16.37 -3.49
C GLN A 14 -22.56 -17.52 -3.30
N ARG A 15 -22.08 -18.75 -3.13
CA ARG A 15 -22.93 -19.91 -2.86
C ARG A 15 -23.57 -19.86 -1.47
N ARG A 16 -22.83 -19.38 -0.46
CA ARG A 16 -23.34 -19.17 0.91
C ARG A 16 -24.33 -18.01 0.97
N SER A 17 -24.07 -16.91 0.29
CA SER A 17 -24.97 -15.75 0.26
C SER A 17 -26.25 -15.97 -0.57
N SER A 18 -26.21 -16.80 -1.61
CA SER A 18 -27.43 -17.19 -2.34
C SER A 18 -28.35 -18.13 -1.55
N ALA A 19 -27.86 -18.73 -0.45
CA ALA A 19 -28.69 -19.50 0.47
C ALA A 19 -29.37 -18.62 1.54
N ASN A 20 -28.94 -17.36 1.72
CA ASN A 20 -29.52 -16.37 2.64
C ASN A 20 -29.72 -15.04 1.90
N ILE A 21 -30.91 -14.81 1.36
CA ILE A 21 -31.26 -13.55 0.71
C ILE A 21 -31.53 -12.49 1.78
N SER A 22 -30.55 -11.63 2.07
CA SER A 22 -30.81 -10.33 2.67
C SER A 22 -29.70 -9.31 2.39
N SER A 23 -30.16 -8.13 1.94
CA SER A 23 -29.55 -6.78 1.88
C SER A 23 -28.06 -6.59 1.48
N GLY A 24 -27.80 -5.52 0.72
CA GLY A 24 -26.52 -5.16 0.11
C GLY A 24 -25.30 -4.99 1.04
N ASP A 25 -25.49 -4.87 2.35
CA ASP A 25 -24.41 -4.78 3.36
C ASP A 25 -23.73 -6.14 3.61
N ASP A 26 -24.48 -7.26 3.49
CA ASP A 26 -23.94 -8.59 3.73
C ASP A 26 -22.88 -8.99 2.69
N ASN A 27 -22.98 -8.49 1.45
CA ASN A 27 -22.01 -8.76 0.39
C ASN A 27 -20.65 -8.09 0.63
N GLU A 28 -20.58 -6.98 1.33
CA GLU A 28 -19.33 -6.29 1.63
C GLU A 28 -18.61 -6.95 2.82
N MET A 29 -19.36 -7.36 3.83
CA MET A 29 -18.83 -8.14 4.96
C MET A 29 -18.31 -9.52 4.53
N ASP A 30 -19.03 -10.23 3.64
CA ASP A 30 -18.57 -11.50 3.08
C ASP A 30 -17.28 -11.35 2.27
N ARG A 31 -17.11 -10.26 1.53
CA ARG A 31 -15.87 -9.96 0.81
C ARG A 31 -14.69 -9.71 1.75
N LEU A 32 -14.94 -8.99 2.83
CA LEU A 32 -13.92 -8.70 3.83
C LEU A 32 -13.45 -9.97 4.54
N SER A 33 -14.38 -10.87 4.93
CA SER A 33 -14.05 -12.14 5.57
C SER A 33 -13.25 -13.08 4.67
N VAL A 34 -13.59 -13.14 3.37
CA VAL A 34 -12.83 -13.90 2.39
C VAL A 34 -11.40 -13.37 2.24
N MET A 35 -11.22 -12.06 2.22
CA MET A 35 -9.89 -11.46 2.14
C MET A 35 -9.07 -11.68 3.41
N GLU A 36 -9.71 -11.71 4.58
CA GLU A 36 -9.06 -12.06 5.84
C GLU A 36 -8.62 -13.53 5.85
N GLU A 37 -9.47 -14.46 5.42
CA GLU A 37 -9.14 -15.89 5.28
C GLU A 37 -7.95 -16.13 4.32
N LEU A 38 -7.78 -15.26 3.29
CA LEU A 38 -6.63 -15.26 2.40
C LEU A 38 -5.36 -14.64 3.01
N GLY A 39 -5.41 -14.20 4.27
CA GLY A 39 -4.29 -13.57 4.95
C GLY A 39 -4.00 -12.13 4.47
N ALA A 40 -4.95 -11.47 3.82
CA ALA A 40 -4.80 -10.07 3.45
C ALA A 40 -4.71 -9.19 4.70
N GLN A 41 -3.63 -8.43 4.81
CA GLN A 41 -3.46 -7.47 5.90
C GLN A 41 -4.18 -6.15 5.63
N PHE A 42 -4.36 -5.80 4.36
CA PHE A 42 -5.01 -4.58 3.89
C PHE A 42 -5.79 -4.86 2.60
N ILE A 43 -6.87 -4.14 2.40
CA ILE A 43 -7.61 -4.10 1.14
C ILE A 43 -7.49 -2.70 0.58
N ILE A 44 -7.10 -2.60 -0.70
CA ILE A 44 -7.10 -1.34 -1.43
C ILE A 44 -8.27 -1.38 -2.40
N THR A 45 -9.16 -0.39 -2.30
CA THR A 45 -10.21 -0.15 -3.28
C THR A 45 -9.96 1.17 -3.99
N GLY A 46 -10.39 1.26 -5.26
CA GLY A 46 -10.20 2.46 -6.04
C GLY A 46 -11.42 2.81 -6.87
N GLN A 47 -11.63 4.11 -7.06
CA GLN A 47 -12.66 4.65 -7.92
C GLN A 47 -12.06 5.72 -8.82
N VAL A 48 -12.20 5.55 -10.14
CA VAL A 48 -11.86 6.57 -11.11
C VAL A 48 -13.04 7.55 -11.21
N SER A 49 -12.75 8.82 -10.95
CA SER A 49 -13.76 9.89 -11.02
C SER A 49 -13.77 10.61 -12.36
N SER A 50 -12.63 10.66 -13.05
CA SER A 50 -12.54 11.33 -14.35
C SER A 50 -11.36 10.77 -15.17
N MET A 51 -11.59 10.57 -16.47
CA MET A 51 -10.56 10.36 -17.49
C MET A 51 -10.91 11.18 -18.71
N THR A 52 -10.07 12.15 -19.04
CA THR A 52 -10.30 13.05 -20.17
C THR A 52 -9.01 13.34 -20.92
N ALA A 53 -9.12 13.80 -22.15
CA ALA A 53 -7.98 14.34 -22.90
C ALA A 53 -8.43 15.57 -23.71
N ALA A 54 -7.69 16.66 -23.56
CA ALA A 54 -7.93 17.92 -24.24
C ALA A 54 -6.94 18.11 -25.39
N TYR A 55 -7.43 18.56 -26.53
CA TYR A 55 -6.54 18.93 -27.66
C TYR A 55 -5.86 20.26 -27.36
N LYS A 56 -4.56 20.30 -27.55
CA LYS A 56 -3.71 21.48 -27.40
C LYS A 56 -2.75 21.65 -28.56
N THR A 57 -2.23 22.86 -28.75
CA THR A 57 -1.19 23.15 -29.71
C THR A 57 0.02 23.76 -29.02
N ARG A 58 1.21 23.33 -29.44
CA ARG A 58 2.50 23.93 -29.04
C ARG A 58 3.39 24.02 -30.28
N ASP A 59 3.93 25.20 -30.56
CA ASP A 59 4.82 25.45 -31.70
C ASP A 59 4.23 25.00 -33.06
N GLY A 60 2.92 25.25 -33.25
CA GLY A 60 2.15 24.86 -34.41
C GLY A 60 1.83 23.36 -34.55
N LYS A 61 2.25 22.52 -33.60
CA LYS A 61 1.93 21.08 -33.57
C LYS A 61 0.81 20.79 -32.60
N GLY A 62 -0.20 20.02 -33.05
CA GLY A 62 -1.31 19.54 -32.23
C GLY A 62 -0.92 18.33 -31.43
N TYR A 63 -1.42 18.22 -30.20
CA TYR A 63 -1.29 17.07 -29.32
C TYR A 63 -2.48 16.99 -28.36
N TYR A 64 -2.67 15.84 -27.74
CA TYR A 64 -3.64 15.68 -26.66
C TYR A 64 -2.94 15.68 -25.32
N ASP A 65 -3.53 16.36 -24.34
CA ASP A 65 -3.09 16.44 -22.95
C ASP A 65 -4.08 15.67 -22.08
N GLY A 66 -3.62 14.57 -21.49
CA GLY A 66 -4.44 13.66 -20.68
C GLY A 66 -4.63 14.15 -19.26
N SER A 67 -5.79 13.86 -18.70
CA SER A 67 -6.10 14.11 -17.28
C SER A 67 -6.83 12.89 -16.70
N VAL A 68 -6.37 12.43 -15.55
CA VAL A 68 -6.97 11.32 -14.80
C VAL A 68 -7.10 11.71 -13.33
N SER A 69 -8.30 11.47 -12.76
CA SER A 69 -8.56 11.65 -11.34
C SER A 69 -9.15 10.36 -10.77
N TYR A 70 -8.62 9.93 -9.63
CA TYR A 70 -9.08 8.73 -8.94
C TYR A 70 -8.86 8.85 -7.43
N THR A 71 -9.62 8.07 -6.68
CA THR A 71 -9.51 7.98 -5.22
C THR A 71 -9.19 6.54 -4.83
N LEU A 72 -8.21 6.37 -3.95
CA LEU A 72 -7.88 5.10 -3.32
C LEU A 72 -8.29 5.12 -1.86
N LYS A 73 -8.75 3.98 -1.37
CA LYS A 73 -9.10 3.75 0.04
C LYS A 73 -8.35 2.52 0.52
N VAL A 74 -7.83 2.58 1.74
CA VAL A 74 -7.22 1.46 2.45
C VAL A 74 -8.15 1.04 3.57
N ILE A 75 -8.52 -0.23 3.59
CA ILE A 75 -9.48 -0.81 4.52
C ILE A 75 -8.81 -1.93 5.29
N ASN A 76 -9.06 -2.00 6.59
CA ASN A 76 -8.69 -3.13 7.42
C ASN A 76 -9.69 -4.28 7.19
N PRO A 77 -9.27 -5.45 6.66
CA PRO A 77 -10.19 -6.55 6.38
C PRO A 77 -10.84 -7.14 7.63
N LYS A 78 -10.18 -7.07 8.81
CA LYS A 78 -10.67 -7.66 10.05
C LYS A 78 -11.95 -7.01 10.59
N ASN A 79 -12.12 -5.73 10.37
CA ASN A 79 -13.22 -4.97 10.97
C ASN A 79 -13.88 -3.98 10.01
N GLY A 80 -13.50 -3.98 8.72
CA GLY A 80 -14.03 -3.08 7.70
C GLY A 80 -13.70 -1.60 7.90
N THR A 81 -12.84 -1.25 8.86
CA THR A 81 -12.55 0.16 9.13
C THR A 81 -11.69 0.79 8.06
N LEU A 82 -12.03 2.01 7.68
CA LEU A 82 -11.22 2.83 6.77
C LEU A 82 -9.93 3.28 7.50
N ILE A 83 -8.79 2.83 7.00
CA ILE A 83 -7.46 3.23 7.50
C ILE A 83 -7.07 4.58 6.91
N GLY A 84 -7.35 4.77 5.62
CA GLY A 84 -7.05 6.01 4.94
C GLY A 84 -7.68 6.11 3.56
N THR A 85 -7.73 7.34 3.05
CA THR A 85 -8.20 7.64 1.70
C THR A 85 -7.34 8.74 1.10
N LYS A 86 -7.07 8.63 -0.21
CA LYS A 86 -6.30 9.63 -0.93
C LYS A 86 -6.83 9.80 -2.34
N THR A 87 -7.08 11.05 -2.72
CA THR A 87 -7.49 11.41 -4.07
C THR A 87 -6.29 11.92 -4.84
N PHE A 88 -6.13 11.43 -6.05
CA PHE A 88 -5.06 11.77 -6.97
C PHE A 88 -5.64 12.48 -8.19
N GLN A 89 -4.90 13.46 -8.68
CA GLN A 89 -5.21 14.17 -9.91
C GLN A 89 -3.93 14.35 -10.72
N HIS A 90 -3.92 13.79 -11.92
CA HIS A 90 -2.82 13.89 -12.86
C HIS A 90 -3.29 14.69 -14.08
N SER A 91 -2.66 15.82 -14.30
CA SER A 91 -2.95 16.71 -15.45
C SER A 91 -1.78 17.68 -15.65
N GLY A 92 -1.66 18.25 -16.83
CA GLY A 92 -0.60 19.20 -17.13
C GLY A 92 0.79 18.61 -16.94
N LEU A 93 1.60 19.13 -16.01
CA LEU A 93 2.97 18.66 -15.74
C LEU A 93 3.05 17.25 -15.20
N THR A 94 2.00 16.78 -14.51
CA THR A 94 1.91 15.42 -13.97
C THR A 94 1.07 14.49 -14.82
N GLY A 95 0.46 15.01 -15.89
CA GLY A 95 -0.26 14.27 -16.91
C GLY A 95 0.65 13.74 -18.02
N GLY A 96 0.06 12.95 -18.91
CA GLY A 96 0.71 12.46 -20.11
C GLY A 96 0.15 13.14 -21.35
N THR A 97 0.96 13.21 -22.39
CA THR A 97 0.56 13.72 -23.71
C THR A 97 0.60 12.60 -24.74
N GLY A 98 -0.15 12.75 -25.84
CA GLY A 98 -0.17 11.78 -26.95
C GLY A 98 -0.64 12.39 -28.26
N GLY A 99 -0.47 11.64 -29.33
CA GLY A 99 -0.97 12.00 -30.67
C GLY A 99 -2.49 11.84 -30.82
N ASN A 100 -3.10 11.07 -29.92
CA ASN A 100 -4.55 10.86 -29.81
C ASN A 100 -4.98 10.83 -28.33
N LYS A 101 -6.30 10.77 -28.08
CA LYS A 101 -6.88 10.81 -26.73
C LYS A 101 -6.48 9.60 -25.88
N GLU A 102 -6.54 8.43 -26.47
CA GLU A 102 -6.26 7.15 -25.83
C GLU A 102 -4.80 7.08 -25.37
N GLU A 103 -3.87 7.50 -26.22
CA GLU A 103 -2.45 7.57 -25.91
C GLU A 103 -2.15 8.57 -24.79
N ALA A 104 -2.75 9.76 -24.84
CA ALA A 104 -2.60 10.77 -23.80
C ALA A 104 -3.09 10.25 -22.43
N ILE A 105 -4.24 9.58 -22.38
CA ILE A 105 -4.78 8.96 -21.16
C ILE A 105 -3.85 7.85 -20.67
N ALA A 106 -3.42 6.95 -21.56
CA ALA A 106 -2.51 5.86 -21.20
C ALA A 106 -1.17 6.36 -20.63
N ASN A 107 -0.62 7.40 -21.21
CA ASN A 107 0.61 8.03 -20.72
C ASN A 107 0.40 8.74 -19.37
N THR A 108 -0.79 9.32 -19.15
CA THR A 108 -1.15 9.89 -17.84
C THR A 108 -1.24 8.80 -16.76
N ILE A 109 -1.84 7.66 -17.07
CA ILE A 109 -1.91 6.51 -16.14
C ILE A 109 -0.50 5.99 -15.82
N LYS A 110 0.40 5.90 -16.80
CA LYS A 110 1.80 5.51 -16.55
C LYS A 110 2.51 6.48 -15.60
N SER A 111 2.26 7.78 -15.73
CA SER A 111 2.85 8.78 -14.82
C SER A 111 2.34 8.68 -13.38
N ALA A 112 1.15 8.13 -13.17
CA ALA A 112 0.54 7.95 -11.86
C ALA A 112 1.31 6.97 -10.94
N VAL A 113 2.17 6.12 -11.49
CA VAL A 113 2.99 5.15 -10.73
C VAL A 113 3.83 5.82 -9.63
N TYR A 114 4.34 7.02 -9.88
CA TYR A 114 5.11 7.75 -8.87
C TYR A 114 4.27 8.16 -7.65
N SER A 115 3.05 8.61 -7.88
CA SER A 115 2.12 8.97 -6.79
C SER A 115 1.62 7.75 -6.00
N MET A 116 1.57 6.57 -6.65
CA MET A 116 1.27 5.30 -5.99
C MET A 116 2.35 4.90 -4.99
N ARG A 117 3.62 5.19 -5.28
CA ARG A 117 4.71 4.95 -4.34
C ARG A 117 4.50 5.74 -3.05
N ASP A 118 4.22 7.04 -3.14
CA ASP A 118 3.98 7.89 -1.97
C ASP A 118 2.78 7.40 -1.15
N PHE A 119 1.76 6.86 -1.82
CA PHE A 119 0.60 6.26 -1.16
C PHE A 119 0.98 4.98 -0.40
N VAL A 120 1.76 4.11 -1.03
CA VAL A 120 2.25 2.88 -0.38
C VAL A 120 3.12 3.23 0.82
N ASP A 121 4.06 4.16 0.68
CA ASP A 121 4.95 4.57 1.76
C ASP A 121 4.21 5.24 2.93
N GLU A 122 3.07 5.89 2.66
CA GLU A 122 2.24 6.53 3.68
C GLU A 122 1.43 5.51 4.50
N TYR A 123 0.77 4.55 3.82
CA TYR A 123 -0.19 3.65 4.46
C TYR A 123 0.35 2.26 4.77
N PHE A 124 1.42 1.82 4.11
CA PHE A 124 1.99 0.48 4.26
C PHE A 124 3.42 0.55 4.78
N LYS A 125 3.57 1.20 5.93
CA LYS A 125 4.86 1.28 6.60
C LYS A 125 5.31 -0.11 7.01
N MET A 126 6.53 -0.45 6.62
CA MET A 126 7.16 -1.68 7.08
C MET A 126 7.50 -1.54 8.56
N GLU A 127 6.92 -2.38 9.39
CA GLU A 127 7.18 -2.45 10.82
C GLU A 127 7.80 -3.80 11.17
N GLY A 128 8.80 -3.78 12.02
CA GLY A 128 9.47 -4.98 12.52
C GLY A 128 9.89 -4.80 13.97
N THR A 129 10.42 -5.87 14.55
CA THR A 129 10.86 -5.93 15.94
C THR A 129 12.35 -6.22 15.99
N ILE A 130 13.06 -5.63 16.93
CA ILE A 130 14.43 -6.01 17.28
C ILE A 130 14.36 -7.36 18.00
N LEU A 131 15.02 -8.35 17.42
CA LEU A 131 15.08 -9.72 17.95
C LEU A 131 16.17 -9.85 19.01
N GLU A 132 17.35 -9.31 18.71
CA GLU A 132 18.53 -9.46 19.53
C GLU A 132 19.47 -8.27 19.35
N VAL A 133 20.21 -7.94 20.40
CA VAL A 133 21.35 -7.00 20.36
C VAL A 133 22.61 -7.81 20.11
N ASN A 134 23.16 -7.72 18.90
CA ASN A 134 24.36 -8.47 18.50
C ASN A 134 25.64 -7.87 19.10
N SER A 135 25.72 -6.54 19.18
CA SER A 135 26.86 -5.86 19.82
C SER A 135 26.45 -4.59 20.54
N GLU A 136 27.17 -4.29 21.60
CA GLU A 136 26.99 -3.08 22.42
C GLU A 136 28.27 -2.29 22.56
N LYS A 137 28.13 -0.97 22.60
CA LYS A 137 29.25 -0.05 22.89
C LYS A 137 28.79 1.08 23.79
N LYS A 138 29.47 1.26 24.91
CA LYS A 138 29.17 2.30 25.90
C LYS A 138 27.71 2.30 26.39
N GLY A 139 27.13 1.10 26.58
CA GLY A 139 25.73 0.93 27.03
C GLY A 139 24.69 1.26 25.95
N LYS A 140 25.05 1.27 24.68
CA LYS A 140 24.13 1.43 23.55
C LYS A 140 24.29 0.26 22.58
N ALA A 141 23.20 -0.23 22.06
CA ALA A 141 23.22 -1.19 20.98
C ALA A 141 23.94 -0.58 19.75
N GLU A 142 24.93 -1.26 19.23
CA GLU A 142 25.69 -0.88 18.04
C GLU A 142 25.20 -1.66 16.83
N GLU A 143 24.88 -2.95 17.01
CA GLU A 143 24.29 -3.80 16.00
C GLU A 143 23.11 -4.58 16.59
N VAL A 144 22.04 -4.74 15.82
CA VAL A 144 20.84 -5.46 16.23
C VAL A 144 20.31 -6.31 15.10
N TYR A 145 19.76 -7.47 15.41
CA TYR A 145 18.95 -8.25 14.48
C TYR A 145 17.50 -7.80 14.51
N ILE A 146 16.89 -7.69 13.33
CA ILE A 146 15.47 -7.37 13.16
C ILE A 146 14.75 -8.51 12.42
N ASN A 147 13.46 -8.70 12.72
CA ASN A 147 12.60 -9.71 12.06
C ASN A 147 12.06 -9.25 10.70
N LEU A 148 12.88 -8.61 9.91
CA LEU A 148 12.58 -8.18 8.54
C LEU A 148 13.72 -8.62 7.64
N GLY A 149 13.40 -9.24 6.52
CA GLY A 149 14.37 -9.77 5.57
C GLY A 149 13.98 -9.57 4.12
N SER A 150 14.51 -10.43 3.25
CA SER A 150 14.29 -10.34 1.80
C SER A 150 12.82 -10.52 1.41
N MET A 151 12.05 -11.36 2.09
CA MET A 151 10.61 -11.53 1.84
C MET A 151 9.79 -10.27 2.15
N ASN A 152 10.26 -9.43 3.07
CA ASN A 152 9.63 -8.15 3.38
C ASN A 152 10.07 -7.04 2.41
N GLY A 153 11.00 -7.32 1.49
CA GLY A 153 11.55 -6.35 0.55
C GLY A 153 12.60 -5.43 1.16
N VAL A 154 13.17 -5.79 2.32
CA VAL A 154 14.27 -5.05 2.95
C VAL A 154 15.50 -5.08 2.06
N LYS A 155 16.25 -3.98 2.05
CA LYS A 155 17.49 -3.83 1.28
C LYS A 155 18.59 -3.28 2.18
N GLU A 156 19.82 -3.58 1.83
CA GLU A 156 20.99 -2.95 2.45
C GLU A 156 20.91 -1.43 2.35
N ALA A 157 21.43 -0.75 3.36
CA ALA A 157 21.36 0.70 3.54
C ALA A 157 19.94 1.27 3.78
N GLN A 158 18.90 0.44 3.86
CA GLN A 158 17.57 0.89 4.26
C GLN A 158 17.57 1.37 5.71
N LYS A 159 16.84 2.45 5.98
CA LYS A 159 16.79 3.06 7.31
C LYS A 159 15.45 2.85 7.97
N PHE A 160 15.50 2.53 9.27
CA PHE A 160 14.32 2.43 10.11
C PHE A 160 14.44 3.33 11.33
N THR A 161 13.30 3.85 11.78
CA THR A 161 13.19 4.56 13.05
C THR A 161 12.84 3.55 14.15
N VAL A 162 13.55 3.58 15.25
CA VAL A 162 13.34 2.67 16.39
C VAL A 162 12.49 3.36 17.44
N TYR A 163 11.44 2.67 17.86
CA TYR A 163 10.53 3.12 18.91
C TYR A 163 10.57 2.18 20.10
N ALA A 164 10.64 2.74 21.30
CA ALA A 164 10.28 2.02 22.50
C ALA A 164 8.77 2.08 22.69
N ILE A 165 8.15 0.92 22.85
CA ILE A 165 6.73 0.79 23.15
C ILE A 165 6.58 0.73 24.66
N ARG A 166 5.71 1.55 25.23
CA ARG A 166 5.38 1.56 26.65
C ARG A 166 3.88 1.71 26.82
N GLU A 167 3.37 1.16 27.88
CA GLU A 167 1.98 1.35 28.26
C GLU A 167 1.82 2.60 29.12
N VAL A 168 0.85 3.45 28.78
CA VAL A 168 0.48 4.65 29.56
C VAL A 168 -1.03 4.64 29.73
N ALA A 169 -1.51 4.45 30.93
CA ALA A 169 -2.94 4.42 31.25
C ALA A 169 -3.75 3.43 30.38
N GLY A 170 -3.22 2.21 30.17
CA GLY A 170 -3.86 1.16 29.37
C GLY A 170 -3.78 1.39 27.84
N ARG A 171 -2.95 2.32 27.39
CA ARG A 171 -2.75 2.61 25.96
C ARG A 171 -1.27 2.51 25.60
N GLU A 172 -0.99 1.96 24.42
CA GLU A 172 0.36 1.95 23.89
C GLU A 172 0.82 3.37 23.51
N ALA A 173 2.01 3.73 23.99
CA ALA A 173 2.69 4.96 23.62
C ALA A 173 4.04 4.62 22.97
N LYS A 174 4.29 5.13 21.77
CA LYS A 174 5.54 4.96 21.02
C LYS A 174 6.45 6.18 21.29
N LYS A 175 7.70 5.92 21.72
CA LYS A 175 8.73 6.94 21.88
C LYS A 175 9.90 6.63 20.96
N GLU A 176 10.26 7.54 20.06
CA GLU A 176 11.48 7.41 19.25
C GLU A 176 12.70 7.35 20.17
N ILE A 177 13.52 6.32 20.00
CA ILE A 177 14.74 6.09 20.78
C ILE A 177 15.99 6.02 19.93
N GLY A 178 15.85 5.91 18.60
CA GLY A 178 16.99 5.85 17.71
C GLY A 178 16.63 5.57 16.27
N ARG A 179 17.67 5.33 15.48
CA ARG A 179 17.57 4.93 14.07
C ARG A 179 18.56 3.83 13.80
N LEU A 180 18.21 2.89 12.96
CA LEU A 180 19.11 1.86 12.46
C LEU A 180 19.21 1.93 10.94
N THR A 181 20.30 1.37 10.43
CA THR A 181 20.53 1.20 9.00
C THR A 181 20.89 -0.25 8.76
N VAL A 182 20.17 -0.91 7.86
CA VAL A 182 20.42 -2.31 7.50
C VAL A 182 21.80 -2.44 6.91
N LYS A 183 22.64 -3.26 7.54
CA LYS A 183 24.01 -3.57 7.14
C LYS A 183 24.07 -4.76 6.18
N ALA A 184 23.27 -5.79 6.48
CA ALA A 184 23.14 -6.99 5.68
C ALA A 184 21.74 -7.57 5.80
N VAL A 185 21.23 -8.14 4.71
CA VAL A 185 20.02 -8.96 4.69
C VAL A 185 20.49 -10.42 4.72
N GLU A 186 20.31 -11.09 5.85
CA GLU A 186 20.90 -12.41 6.09
C GLU A 186 19.94 -13.56 5.81
N GLY A 187 18.64 -13.27 5.67
CA GLY A 187 17.63 -14.29 5.40
C GLY A 187 16.33 -13.72 4.86
N ASP A 188 15.35 -14.61 4.77
CA ASP A 188 14.01 -14.23 4.28
C ASP A 188 13.28 -13.31 5.24
N ASP A 189 13.50 -13.46 6.52
CA ASP A 189 12.82 -12.77 7.61
C ASP A 189 13.78 -12.13 8.64
N ILE A 190 15.09 -12.03 8.33
CA ILE A 190 16.10 -11.50 9.26
C ILE A 190 17.12 -10.61 8.56
N SER A 191 17.49 -9.52 9.23
CA SER A 191 18.54 -8.59 8.81
C SER A 191 19.31 -8.04 10.01
N LEU A 192 20.60 -7.69 9.76
CA LEU A 192 21.50 -7.02 10.69
C LEU A 192 21.58 -5.53 10.40
#